data_a84f289933ad2102ad2613a41d6f10eb
#
_entry.id   a84f289933ad2102ad2613a41d6f10eb
#
_cell.length_a   1.000
_cell.length_b   1.000
_cell.length_c   1.000
_cell.angle_alpha   90.00
_cell.angle_beta   90.00
_cell.angle_gamma   90.00
#
_symmetry.space_group_name_H-M   'P 1'
#
loop_
_entity.id
_entity.type
_entity.pdbx_description
1 polymer ?
#
loop_
_entity_poly.entity_id
_entity_poly.type
_entity_poly.pdbx_seq_one_letter_code
_entity_poly.pdbx_strand_id
1 'polypeptide(L)'
;MLGVDLVRRGARLHRSRVAITHGAASLTFAQTDEVANRLANTLIAQGIAPQDCVGVLLNNGLYSIPFDFACLKSRVTRVPLNSRLSAAEHARMLQSTAARTLVYGPGLAERAMELREALGGALLTLSLGPSGTGDPDLLELLARAAPTDPMLPTPLDDVVVAMFTSGTTGTLKAAQHTQATWAAICANILANLGLPGPGDAMLHAASLIHASGVFVAPFWMRGARSIVLSGFDPDSYLDQIVATGATHTNLVPTMLGMVLADEQRSCGDRGRLRSVIYGASPMPRPMIERGLALWGPIFTQYFGQTEAPLAIAVLDADRHVGPDAPLGSCGQPAVDVDVRLVNEAGDEVMPGEIGEVAVRGAIVHAGYRNAPELDAPLRLGDGFMRTRDLGRFDERGFLYLVDRTSDMIVTGGYNVYPREVEDVLLAHPAVAECAVVAAPDATWVEAVAAFVVLRPNVNVTDAELQGFVRARLAAYKVPKRVERCATLPKSAVGKILRRALRDPLWGRG
;
A
#
# COMPACT_ATOMS: atom_id res chain seq x y z
N MET A 1 13.45 2.99 -20.24
CA MET A 1 13.37 4.27 -19.48
C MET A 1 13.74 3.99 -18.06
N LEU A 2 14.49 4.88 -17.42
CA LEU A 2 14.89 4.76 -16.02
C LEU A 2 13.88 5.49 -15.12
N GLY A 3 13.71 5.04 -13.87
CA GLY A 3 12.93 5.78 -12.87
C GLY A 3 13.44 7.21 -12.65
N VAL A 4 14.77 7.39 -12.63
CA VAL A 4 15.39 8.73 -12.51
C VAL A 4 15.10 9.64 -13.71
N ASP A 5 14.88 9.09 -14.91
CA ASP A 5 14.53 9.90 -16.09
C ASP A 5 13.13 10.53 -15.96
N LEU A 6 12.22 9.86 -15.25
CA LEU A 6 10.88 10.42 -14.95
C LEU A 6 11.02 11.71 -14.13
N VAL A 7 11.90 11.70 -13.12
CA VAL A 7 12.16 12.88 -12.28
C VAL A 7 12.74 14.02 -13.12
N ARG A 8 13.79 13.75 -13.88
CA ARG A 8 14.46 14.72 -14.78
C ARG A 8 13.50 15.32 -15.81
N ARG A 9 12.67 14.46 -16.40
CA ARG A 9 11.70 14.88 -17.43
C ARG A 9 10.62 15.78 -16.86
N GLY A 10 9.99 15.43 -15.73
CA GLY A 10 8.98 16.25 -15.07
C GLY A 10 9.51 17.62 -14.68
N ALA A 11 10.71 17.66 -14.07
CA ALA A 11 11.40 18.90 -13.73
C ALA A 11 11.62 19.83 -14.94
N ARG A 12 12.07 19.26 -16.06
CA ARG A 12 12.34 20.01 -17.29
C ARG A 12 11.07 20.57 -17.93
N LEU A 13 9.99 19.76 -17.98
CA LEU A 13 8.75 20.12 -18.70
C LEU A 13 7.88 21.11 -17.92
N HIS A 14 7.94 21.11 -16.58
CA HIS A 14 6.95 21.83 -15.74
C HIS A 14 7.58 22.86 -14.80
N ARG A 15 8.78 23.32 -15.06
CA ARG A 15 9.70 24.11 -14.21
C ARG A 15 9.05 25.12 -13.26
N SER A 16 8.19 25.99 -13.80
CA SER A 16 7.60 27.13 -13.06
C SER A 16 6.32 26.76 -12.28
N ARG A 17 5.80 25.55 -12.47
CA ARG A 17 4.58 25.13 -11.81
C ARG A 17 4.87 24.73 -10.36
N VAL A 18 3.89 24.89 -9.47
CA VAL A 18 3.94 24.33 -8.12
C VAL A 18 3.85 22.80 -8.23
N ALA A 19 4.83 22.11 -7.69
CA ALA A 19 4.93 20.65 -7.68
C ALA A 19 4.44 20.04 -6.37
N ILE A 20 4.81 20.66 -5.25
CA ILE A 20 4.52 20.15 -3.91
C ILE A 20 3.95 21.27 -3.06
N THR A 21 2.96 20.94 -2.22
CA THR A 21 2.49 21.80 -1.14
C THR A 21 2.42 21.00 0.15
N HIS A 22 2.82 21.61 1.28
CA HIS A 22 2.70 21.08 2.62
C HIS A 22 2.41 22.23 3.59
N GLY A 23 1.19 22.27 4.13
CA GLY A 23 0.71 23.44 4.87
C GLY A 23 0.78 24.71 4.01
N ALA A 24 1.41 25.75 4.52
CA ALA A 24 1.61 27.01 3.80
C ALA A 24 2.84 27.00 2.87
N ALA A 25 3.70 26.01 2.96
CA ALA A 25 4.91 25.90 2.17
C ALA A 25 4.67 25.23 0.83
N SER A 26 5.41 25.67 -0.19
CA SER A 26 5.34 25.05 -1.52
C SER A 26 6.70 25.07 -2.21
N LEU A 27 6.88 24.12 -3.13
CA LEU A 27 8.03 24.07 -4.04
C LEU A 27 7.52 23.95 -5.48
N THR A 28 8.15 24.68 -6.40
CA THR A 28 7.95 24.45 -7.83
C THR A 28 8.68 23.19 -8.29
N PHE A 29 8.39 22.72 -9.50
CA PHE A 29 9.13 21.59 -10.10
C PHE A 29 10.63 21.89 -10.16
N ALA A 30 11.04 23.10 -10.54
CA ALA A 30 12.44 23.48 -10.58
C ALA A 30 13.08 23.50 -9.16
N GLN A 31 12.39 24.06 -8.16
CA GLN A 31 12.89 24.07 -6.79
C GLN A 31 12.97 22.66 -6.19
N THR A 32 11.96 21.82 -6.46
CA THR A 32 11.96 20.42 -6.02
C THR A 32 13.15 19.66 -6.61
N ASP A 33 13.41 19.85 -7.90
CA ASP A 33 14.55 19.23 -8.59
C ASP A 33 15.89 19.73 -8.04
N GLU A 34 16.03 21.04 -7.80
CA GLU A 34 17.24 21.62 -7.19
C GLU A 34 17.49 21.08 -5.80
N VAL A 35 16.45 21.01 -4.95
CA VAL A 35 16.57 20.41 -3.61
C VAL A 35 16.98 18.95 -3.71
N ALA A 36 16.37 18.19 -4.64
CA ALA A 36 16.72 16.79 -4.86
C ALA A 36 18.19 16.64 -5.35
N ASN A 37 18.67 17.53 -6.21
CA ASN A 37 20.06 17.53 -6.66
C ASN A 37 21.04 17.78 -5.49
N ARG A 38 20.75 18.80 -4.68
CA ARG A 38 21.57 19.13 -3.50
C ARG A 38 21.57 17.99 -2.48
N LEU A 39 20.42 17.38 -2.20
CA LEU A 39 20.32 16.21 -1.33
C LEU A 39 21.13 15.03 -1.89
N ALA A 40 21.01 14.73 -3.20
CA ALA A 40 21.76 13.67 -3.82
C ALA A 40 23.29 13.89 -3.71
N ASN A 41 23.76 15.11 -4.00
CA ASN A 41 25.15 15.48 -3.83
C ASN A 41 25.61 15.43 -2.36
N THR A 42 24.74 15.76 -1.43
CA THR A 42 25.02 15.64 0.00
C THR A 42 25.18 14.18 0.41
N LEU A 43 24.27 13.26 -0.02
CA LEU A 43 24.40 11.83 0.26
C LEU A 43 25.73 11.26 -0.27
N ILE A 44 26.11 11.63 -1.49
CA ILE A 44 27.39 11.25 -2.09
C ILE A 44 28.56 11.80 -1.25
N ALA A 45 28.51 13.07 -0.82
CA ALA A 45 29.55 13.68 0.01
C ALA A 45 29.65 13.05 1.42
N GLN A 46 28.56 12.47 1.94
CA GLN A 46 28.58 11.69 3.18
C GLN A 46 29.16 10.26 2.98
N GLY A 47 29.64 9.93 1.79
CA GLY A 47 30.28 8.65 1.50
C GLY A 47 29.30 7.50 1.21
N ILE A 48 28.02 7.81 0.99
CA ILE A 48 27.03 6.79 0.62
C ILE A 48 27.22 6.43 -0.84
N ALA A 49 27.56 5.17 -1.11
CA ALA A 49 27.85 4.68 -2.45
C ALA A 49 26.56 4.29 -3.22
N PRO A 50 26.62 4.25 -4.57
CA PRO A 50 25.56 3.67 -5.37
C PRO A 50 25.20 2.25 -4.91
N GLN A 51 23.91 1.95 -4.85
CA GLN A 51 23.30 0.69 -4.37
C GLN A 51 23.46 0.40 -2.87
N ASP A 52 24.05 1.31 -2.09
CA ASP A 52 23.92 1.23 -0.63
C ASP A 52 22.46 1.34 -0.21
N CYS A 53 22.07 0.52 0.76
CA CYS A 53 20.76 0.60 1.37
C CYS A 53 20.72 1.71 2.42
N VAL A 54 19.75 2.61 2.28
CA VAL A 54 19.50 3.73 3.20
C VAL A 54 18.13 3.53 3.84
N GLY A 55 18.10 3.32 5.16
CA GLY A 55 16.87 3.35 5.93
C GLY A 55 16.23 4.74 5.88
N VAL A 56 14.94 4.82 5.58
CA VAL A 56 14.20 6.08 5.45
C VAL A 56 13.07 6.10 6.46
N LEU A 57 13.29 6.76 7.58
CA LEU A 57 12.34 6.89 8.69
C LEU A 57 11.79 8.33 8.72
N LEU A 58 10.86 8.61 7.82
CA LEU A 58 10.28 9.94 7.62
C LEU A 58 8.76 9.89 7.76
N ASN A 59 8.19 10.88 8.42
CA ASN A 59 6.79 11.24 8.28
C ASN A 59 6.58 12.08 7.01
N ASN A 60 5.34 12.21 6.57
CA ASN A 60 5.01 13.07 5.44
C ASN A 60 5.41 14.53 5.72
N GLY A 61 6.09 15.17 4.76
CA GLY A 61 6.55 16.54 4.87
C GLY A 61 6.99 17.11 3.51
N LEU A 62 7.34 18.39 3.50
CA LEU A 62 7.73 19.11 2.28
C LEU A 62 8.91 18.45 1.55
N TYR A 63 9.84 17.91 2.30
CA TYR A 63 11.09 17.34 1.77
C TYR A 63 11.03 15.83 1.52
N SER A 64 9.91 15.15 1.80
CA SER A 64 9.77 13.70 1.56
C SER A 64 9.93 13.34 0.09
N ILE A 65 9.28 14.07 -0.82
CA ILE A 65 9.37 13.84 -2.28
C ILE A 65 10.75 14.24 -2.83
N PRO A 66 11.30 15.43 -2.52
CA PRO A 66 12.67 15.77 -2.92
C PRO A 66 13.72 14.76 -2.45
N PHE A 67 13.55 14.20 -1.23
CA PHE A 67 14.45 13.17 -0.73
C PHE A 67 14.34 11.86 -1.51
N ASP A 68 13.13 11.43 -1.84
CA ASP A 68 12.91 10.27 -2.72
C ASP A 68 13.59 10.43 -4.09
N PHE A 69 13.48 11.62 -4.67
CA PHE A 69 14.13 11.95 -5.94
C PHE A 69 15.66 12.02 -5.81
N ALA A 70 16.16 12.48 -4.67
CA ALA A 70 17.58 12.46 -4.38
C ALA A 70 18.14 11.04 -4.33
N CYS A 71 17.41 10.10 -3.70
CA CYS A 71 17.80 8.70 -3.69
C CYS A 71 17.91 8.11 -5.12
N LEU A 72 16.94 8.43 -6.00
CA LEU A 72 17.02 8.02 -7.40
C LEU A 72 18.26 8.59 -8.12
N LYS A 73 18.59 9.89 -7.87
CA LYS A 73 19.71 10.59 -8.50
C LYS A 73 21.07 10.15 -7.99
N SER A 74 21.17 9.81 -6.71
CA SER A 74 22.40 9.29 -6.08
C SER A 74 22.55 7.77 -6.23
N ARG A 75 21.57 7.08 -6.84
CA ARG A 75 21.55 5.62 -7.03
C ARG A 75 21.55 4.81 -5.73
N VAL A 76 21.07 5.37 -4.62
CA VAL A 76 20.94 4.63 -3.38
C VAL A 76 19.61 3.85 -3.33
N THR A 77 19.64 2.68 -2.69
CA THR A 77 18.44 1.86 -2.48
C THR A 77 17.70 2.33 -1.23
N ARG A 78 16.50 2.87 -1.38
CA ARG A 78 15.66 3.23 -0.23
C ARG A 78 15.13 2.00 0.48
N VAL A 79 15.16 2.02 1.81
CA VAL A 79 14.51 1.06 2.70
C VAL A 79 13.48 1.82 3.53
N PRO A 80 12.23 1.95 3.06
CA PRO A 80 11.20 2.71 3.78
C PRO A 80 10.84 2.05 5.11
N LEU A 81 10.89 2.82 6.21
CA LEU A 81 10.57 2.38 7.56
C LEU A 81 9.30 3.09 8.03
N ASN A 82 8.24 2.33 8.28
CA ASN A 82 6.99 2.89 8.78
C ASN A 82 7.15 3.31 10.25
N SER A 83 7.05 4.60 10.54
CA SER A 83 7.23 5.16 11.88
C SER A 83 6.32 4.57 12.97
N ARG A 84 5.26 3.85 12.59
CA ARG A 84 4.34 3.16 13.51
C ARG A 84 4.84 1.77 13.93
N LEU A 85 5.88 1.24 13.30
CA LEU A 85 6.50 -0.02 13.70
C LEU A 85 7.41 0.17 14.91
N SER A 86 7.70 -0.92 15.61
CA SER A 86 8.60 -0.93 16.76
C SER A 86 10.07 -0.75 16.36
N ALA A 87 10.92 -0.34 17.29
CA ALA A 87 12.36 -0.27 17.09
C ALA A 87 12.96 -1.63 16.71
N ALA A 88 12.48 -2.71 17.35
CA ALA A 88 12.92 -4.07 17.04
C ALA A 88 12.60 -4.51 15.61
N GLU A 89 11.44 -4.11 15.07
CA GLU A 89 11.10 -4.37 13.67
C GLU A 89 11.99 -3.57 12.73
N HIS A 90 12.20 -2.28 13.00
CA HIS A 90 13.10 -1.44 12.21
C HIS A 90 14.53 -1.97 12.22
N ALA A 91 15.06 -2.39 13.39
CA ALA A 91 16.40 -2.96 13.49
C ALA A 91 16.55 -4.21 12.59
N ARG A 92 15.55 -5.12 12.63
CA ARG A 92 15.51 -6.31 11.76
C ARG A 92 15.46 -5.95 10.28
N MET A 93 14.67 -4.92 9.91
CA MET A 93 14.58 -4.44 8.52
C MET A 93 15.92 -3.90 8.03
N LEU A 94 16.60 -3.09 8.83
CA LEU A 94 17.91 -2.54 8.51
C LEU A 94 18.98 -3.66 8.40
N GLN A 95 18.98 -4.61 9.34
CA GLN A 95 19.90 -5.75 9.31
C GLN A 95 19.69 -6.63 8.07
N SER A 96 18.44 -7.01 7.75
CA SER A 96 18.13 -7.89 6.62
C SER A 96 18.48 -7.29 5.27
N THR A 97 18.47 -5.96 5.17
CA THR A 97 18.88 -5.23 3.95
C THR A 97 20.34 -4.81 3.95
N ALA A 98 21.08 -5.08 5.04
CA ALA A 98 22.44 -4.61 5.27
C ALA A 98 22.56 -3.06 5.18
N ALA A 99 21.50 -2.34 5.58
CA ALA A 99 21.50 -0.88 5.60
C ALA A 99 22.42 -0.36 6.71
N ARG A 100 23.38 0.49 6.34
CA ARG A 100 24.34 1.12 7.26
C ARG A 100 24.09 2.60 7.47
N THR A 101 23.12 3.16 6.78
CA THR A 101 22.71 4.55 6.89
C THR A 101 21.23 4.63 7.20
N LEU A 102 20.85 5.52 8.12
CA LEU A 102 19.48 5.87 8.45
C LEU A 102 19.28 7.36 8.24
N VAL A 103 18.34 7.75 7.39
CA VAL A 103 17.85 9.12 7.32
C VAL A 103 16.51 9.19 8.03
N TYR A 104 16.40 10.12 8.98
CA TYR A 104 15.21 10.26 9.81
C TYR A 104 14.70 11.71 9.89
N GLY A 105 13.41 11.87 10.16
CA GLY A 105 12.80 13.18 10.42
C GLY A 105 13.01 13.64 11.85
N PRO A 106 13.02 14.95 12.13
CA PRO A 106 13.32 15.52 13.49
C PRO A 106 12.45 14.92 14.60
N GLY A 107 11.15 14.72 14.35
CA GLY A 107 10.22 14.11 15.31
C GLY A 107 10.43 12.61 15.57
N LEU A 108 11.45 11.99 14.96
CA LEU A 108 11.80 10.57 15.09
C LEU A 108 13.24 10.38 15.60
N ALA A 109 13.82 11.43 16.19
CA ALA A 109 15.18 11.44 16.69
C ALA A 109 15.43 10.38 17.78
N GLU A 110 14.50 10.23 18.72
CA GLU A 110 14.57 9.20 19.77
C GLU A 110 14.65 7.80 19.17
N ARG A 111 13.78 7.50 18.18
CA ARG A 111 13.80 6.22 17.45
C ARG A 111 15.12 6.00 16.70
N ALA A 112 15.71 7.05 16.13
CA ALA A 112 17.01 6.93 15.45
C ALA A 112 18.14 6.60 16.44
N MET A 113 18.12 7.17 17.63
CA MET A 113 19.08 6.85 18.69
C MET A 113 18.93 5.42 19.19
N GLU A 114 17.68 4.95 19.43
CA GLU A 114 17.40 3.56 19.79
C GLU A 114 17.97 2.57 18.75
N LEU A 115 17.78 2.87 17.45
CA LEU A 115 18.26 2.04 16.36
C LEU A 115 19.79 2.03 16.25
N ARG A 116 20.44 3.17 16.47
CA ARG A 116 21.90 3.26 16.50
C ARG A 116 22.49 2.44 17.64
N GLU A 117 21.88 2.46 18.82
CA GLU A 117 22.29 1.65 19.95
C GLU A 117 22.06 0.14 19.67
N ALA A 118 20.86 -0.22 19.21
CA ALA A 118 20.49 -1.60 18.90
C ALA A 118 21.38 -2.24 17.82
N LEU A 119 21.96 -1.44 16.93
CA LEU A 119 22.87 -1.86 15.85
C LEU A 119 24.35 -1.66 16.20
N GLY A 120 24.69 -1.52 17.49
CA GLY A 120 26.05 -1.49 17.97
C GLY A 120 26.85 -0.23 17.58
N GLY A 121 26.21 0.89 17.32
CA GLY A 121 26.84 2.17 16.98
C GLY A 121 27.40 2.28 15.56
N ALA A 122 27.28 1.22 14.74
CA ALA A 122 27.79 1.20 13.37
C ALA A 122 26.86 1.88 12.33
N LEU A 123 25.68 2.35 12.75
CA LEU A 123 24.70 2.99 11.89
C LEU A 123 25.03 4.49 11.74
N LEU A 124 25.31 4.94 10.52
CA LEU A 124 25.37 6.37 10.19
C LEU A 124 23.95 6.93 10.25
N THR A 125 23.72 7.92 11.12
CA THR A 125 22.44 8.60 11.26
C THR A 125 22.55 10.03 10.71
N LEU A 126 21.57 10.40 9.87
CA LEU A 126 21.46 11.72 9.25
C LEU A 126 20.05 12.25 9.49
N SER A 127 19.90 13.48 9.95
CA SER A 127 18.57 14.08 10.11
C SER A 127 18.15 14.83 8.85
N LEU A 128 16.87 14.83 8.53
CA LEU A 128 16.28 15.67 7.48
C LEU A 128 15.57 16.84 8.13
N GLY A 129 16.35 17.75 8.70
CA GLY A 129 15.95 18.90 9.50
C GLY A 129 16.47 18.83 10.93
N PRO A 130 16.36 19.92 11.71
CA PRO A 130 16.97 20.05 13.04
C PRO A 130 16.42 19.01 14.01
N SER A 131 17.28 18.16 14.57
CA SER A 131 16.91 17.03 15.45
C SER A 131 17.37 17.15 16.89
N GLY A 132 18.37 18.00 17.17
CA GLY A 132 18.97 18.15 18.51
C GLY A 132 19.86 16.97 18.95
N THR A 133 20.11 15.98 18.08
CA THR A 133 20.93 14.78 18.40
C THR A 133 22.42 14.97 18.17
N GLY A 134 22.82 16.03 17.44
CA GLY A 134 24.18 16.22 16.96
C GLY A 134 24.50 15.49 15.66
N ASP A 135 23.55 14.76 15.10
CA ASP A 135 23.68 14.15 13.77
C ASP A 135 23.71 15.22 12.68
N PRO A 136 24.40 15.00 11.54
CA PRO A 136 24.40 15.93 10.43
C PRO A 136 22.97 16.21 9.93
N ASP A 137 22.60 17.48 9.85
CA ASP A 137 21.33 17.92 9.27
C ASP A 137 21.48 18.09 7.76
N LEU A 138 20.81 17.25 6.98
CA LEU A 138 20.85 17.29 5.53
C LEU A 138 20.35 18.62 4.97
N LEU A 139 19.39 19.29 5.64
CA LEU A 139 18.87 20.58 5.16
C LEU A 139 19.87 21.71 5.39
N GLU A 140 20.66 21.70 6.46
CA GLU A 140 21.76 22.65 6.66
C GLU A 140 22.87 22.45 5.63
N LEU A 141 23.16 21.19 5.29
CA LEU A 141 24.20 20.85 4.31
C LEU A 141 23.81 21.24 2.87
N LEU A 142 22.52 21.42 2.55
CA LEU A 142 22.07 21.82 1.21
C LEU A 142 22.74 23.12 0.71
N ALA A 143 22.97 24.08 1.60
CA ALA A 143 23.56 25.36 1.20
C ALA A 143 24.97 25.22 0.58
N ARG A 144 25.69 24.13 0.95
CA ARG A 144 27.06 23.84 0.50
C ARG A 144 27.12 22.85 -0.65
N ALA A 145 26.00 22.16 -0.94
CA ALA A 145 25.94 21.13 -1.97
C ALA A 145 25.68 21.72 -3.37
N ALA A 146 26.25 21.11 -4.41
CA ALA A 146 26.00 21.51 -5.79
C ALA A 146 24.51 21.44 -6.15
N PRO A 147 23.93 22.46 -6.81
CA PRO A 147 22.53 22.46 -7.23
C PRO A 147 22.27 21.64 -8.49
N THR A 148 23.33 21.15 -9.14
CA THR A 148 23.28 20.41 -10.40
C THR A 148 23.05 18.93 -10.16
N ASP A 149 22.32 18.29 -11.08
CA ASP A 149 22.13 16.82 -11.07
C ASP A 149 23.50 16.10 -11.15
N PRO A 150 23.78 15.14 -10.27
CA PRO A 150 25.05 14.40 -10.31
C PRO A 150 25.25 13.56 -11.57
N MET A 151 24.19 13.33 -12.36
CA MET A 151 24.20 12.65 -13.66
C MET A 151 24.99 11.33 -13.66
N LEU A 152 24.86 10.55 -12.60
CA LEU A 152 25.53 9.26 -12.49
C LEU A 152 25.05 8.30 -13.59
N PRO A 153 25.96 7.55 -14.24
CA PRO A 153 25.58 6.44 -15.12
C PRO A 153 24.73 5.43 -14.35
N THR A 154 23.51 5.19 -14.80
CA THR A 154 22.51 4.42 -14.03
C THR A 154 22.05 3.21 -14.84
N PRO A 155 22.36 1.97 -14.42
CA PRO A 155 21.83 0.74 -14.99
C PRO A 155 20.31 0.60 -14.79
N LEU A 156 19.67 -0.17 -15.69
CA LEU A 156 18.22 -0.45 -15.60
C LEU A 156 17.85 -1.33 -14.40
N ASP A 157 18.77 -2.17 -13.98
CA ASP A 157 18.64 -3.13 -12.88
C ASP A 157 19.06 -2.58 -11.50
N ASP A 158 19.53 -1.33 -11.43
CA ASP A 158 19.78 -0.66 -10.15
C ASP A 158 18.50 -0.67 -9.29
N VAL A 159 18.61 -1.19 -8.08
CA VAL A 159 17.48 -1.24 -7.14
C VAL A 159 17.24 0.15 -6.57
N VAL A 160 16.04 0.67 -6.74
CA VAL A 160 15.65 2.00 -6.24
C VAL A 160 14.96 1.95 -4.88
N VAL A 161 14.32 0.83 -4.59
CA VAL A 161 13.63 0.62 -3.32
C VAL A 161 13.54 -0.86 -2.96
N ALA A 162 13.72 -1.16 -1.67
CA ALA A 162 13.47 -2.45 -1.06
C ALA A 162 12.29 -2.29 -0.07
N MET A 163 11.09 -2.64 -0.52
CA MET A 163 9.84 -2.43 0.23
C MET A 163 9.49 -3.67 1.03
N PHE A 164 9.34 -3.50 2.35
CA PHE A 164 8.94 -4.60 3.21
C PHE A 164 7.46 -4.91 3.11
N THR A 165 7.16 -6.19 3.01
CA THR A 165 5.82 -6.72 3.17
C THR A 165 5.63 -7.21 4.60
N SER A 166 4.47 -6.95 5.18
CA SER A 166 4.03 -7.64 6.39
C SER A 166 3.63 -9.06 6.00
N GLY A 167 4.61 -9.93 5.82
CA GLY A 167 4.34 -11.32 5.42
C GLY A 167 3.37 -11.98 6.38
N THR A 168 2.33 -12.61 5.85
CA THR A 168 1.40 -13.48 6.61
C THR A 168 2.15 -14.61 7.33
N THR A 169 3.38 -14.91 6.90
CA THR A 169 4.29 -15.91 7.48
C THR A 169 5.15 -15.39 8.64
N GLY A 170 5.06 -14.10 9.00
CA GLY A 170 5.88 -13.49 10.06
C GLY A 170 7.35 -13.22 9.68
N THR A 171 7.78 -13.65 8.50
CA THR A 171 9.10 -13.35 7.96
C THR A 171 9.04 -12.01 7.21
N LEU A 172 9.86 -11.05 7.61
CA LEU A 172 10.02 -9.78 6.90
C LEU A 172 10.68 -10.05 5.54
N LYS A 173 10.07 -9.60 4.47
CA LYS A 173 10.57 -9.74 3.10
C LYS A 173 10.65 -8.37 2.45
N ALA A 174 11.79 -8.05 1.86
CA ALA A 174 12.02 -6.78 1.16
C ALA A 174 11.96 -7.00 -0.36
N ALA A 175 10.82 -6.70 -0.98
CA ALA A 175 10.66 -6.76 -2.43
C ALA A 175 11.44 -5.63 -3.10
N GLN A 176 12.27 -5.96 -4.07
CA GLN A 176 13.16 -5.03 -4.77
C GLN A 176 12.53 -4.53 -6.06
N HIS A 177 12.44 -3.21 -6.21
CA HIS A 177 12.07 -2.57 -7.47
C HIS A 177 13.27 -1.83 -8.04
N THR A 178 13.53 -2.08 -9.31
CA THR A 178 14.66 -1.49 -10.05
C THR A 178 14.25 -0.19 -10.73
N GLN A 179 15.22 0.50 -11.34
CA GLN A 179 14.96 1.66 -12.21
C GLN A 179 13.96 1.30 -13.32
N ALA A 180 14.08 0.10 -13.90
CA ALA A 180 13.19 -0.36 -14.96
C ALA A 180 11.77 -0.63 -14.42
N THR A 181 11.64 -1.39 -13.34
CA THR A 181 10.31 -1.70 -12.75
C THR A 181 9.63 -0.45 -12.21
N TRP A 182 10.39 0.51 -11.63
CA TRP A 182 9.84 1.78 -11.16
C TRP A 182 9.26 2.63 -12.28
N ALA A 183 9.94 2.68 -13.42
CA ALA A 183 9.43 3.35 -14.62
C ALA A 183 8.19 2.64 -15.19
N ALA A 184 8.18 1.30 -15.18
CA ALA A 184 7.03 0.51 -15.62
C ALA A 184 5.81 0.73 -14.71
N ILE A 185 5.99 0.77 -13.39
CA ILE A 185 4.92 1.08 -12.42
C ILE A 185 4.31 2.45 -12.72
N CYS A 186 5.14 3.47 -13.01
CA CYS A 186 4.64 4.79 -13.39
C CYS A 186 3.80 4.73 -14.68
N ALA A 187 4.26 4.01 -15.69
CA ALA A 187 3.54 3.83 -16.95
C ALA A 187 2.21 3.06 -16.75
N ASN A 188 2.23 2.00 -15.95
CA ASN A 188 1.06 1.21 -15.58
C ASN A 188 -0.02 2.07 -14.92
N ILE A 189 0.36 2.91 -13.95
CA ILE A 189 -0.59 3.84 -13.30
C ILE A 189 -1.21 4.80 -14.31
N LEU A 190 -0.40 5.38 -15.18
CA LEU A 190 -0.87 6.32 -16.21
C LEU A 190 -1.77 5.63 -17.25
N ALA A 191 -1.56 4.35 -17.52
CA ALA A 191 -2.37 3.60 -18.48
C ALA A 191 -3.72 3.14 -17.89
N ASN A 192 -3.77 2.87 -16.57
CA ASN A 192 -4.90 2.14 -15.97
C ASN A 192 -5.68 2.94 -14.90
N LEU A 193 -5.08 3.95 -14.24
CA LEU A 193 -5.73 4.67 -13.12
C LEU A 193 -6.08 6.13 -13.47
N GLY A 194 -6.16 6.43 -14.75
CA GLY A 194 -6.49 7.74 -15.26
C GLY A 194 -5.28 8.64 -15.50
N LEU A 195 -5.49 9.68 -16.28
CA LEU A 195 -4.46 10.61 -16.73
C LEU A 195 -4.61 11.95 -16.01
N PRO A 196 -3.82 12.24 -14.97
CA PRO A 196 -3.80 13.58 -14.41
C PRO A 196 -3.22 14.57 -15.41
N GLY A 197 -3.56 15.84 -15.25
CA GLY A 197 -3.06 16.94 -16.09
C GLY A 197 -2.48 18.08 -15.26
N PRO A 198 -1.93 19.10 -15.91
CA PRO A 198 -1.27 20.21 -15.22
C PRO A 198 -2.16 21.02 -14.26
N GLY A 199 -3.49 20.90 -14.34
CA GLY A 199 -4.45 21.51 -13.42
C GLY A 199 -4.85 20.67 -12.24
N ASP A 200 -4.35 19.43 -12.17
CA ASP A 200 -4.69 18.46 -11.14
C ASP A 200 -3.77 18.49 -9.95
N ALA A 201 -4.30 17.97 -8.84
CA ALA A 201 -3.56 17.84 -7.59
C ALA A 201 -3.96 16.55 -6.88
N MET A 202 -2.96 15.76 -6.48
CA MET A 202 -3.12 14.56 -5.68
C MET A 202 -2.96 14.89 -4.22
N LEU A 203 -3.96 14.56 -3.40
CA LEU A 203 -3.87 14.68 -1.94
C LEU A 203 -3.31 13.39 -1.35
N HIS A 204 -2.16 13.51 -0.70
CA HIS A 204 -1.46 12.45 0.00
C HIS A 204 -1.70 12.55 1.50
N ALA A 205 -2.73 11.88 2.02
CA ALA A 205 -2.99 11.77 3.45
C ALA A 205 -2.38 10.49 4.06
N ALA A 206 -2.33 9.42 3.27
CA ALA A 206 -1.60 8.22 3.64
C ALA A 206 -0.08 8.45 3.53
N SER A 207 0.70 7.63 4.25
CA SER A 207 2.15 7.75 4.25
C SER A 207 2.74 7.56 2.84
N LEU A 208 3.63 8.47 2.44
CA LEU A 208 4.36 8.43 1.16
C LEU A 208 5.33 7.25 1.03
N ILE A 209 5.68 6.60 2.14
CA ILE A 209 6.53 5.39 2.11
C ILE A 209 5.79 4.13 1.63
N HIS A 210 4.46 4.20 1.46
CA HIS A 210 3.60 3.12 0.98
C HIS A 210 2.93 3.47 -0.35
N ALA A 211 1.77 2.88 -0.64
CA ALA A 211 1.05 3.03 -1.90
C ALA A 211 0.83 4.49 -2.33
N SER A 212 0.64 5.42 -1.40
CA SER A 212 0.46 6.84 -1.73
C SER A 212 1.67 7.45 -2.44
N GLY A 213 2.90 7.05 -2.07
CA GLY A 213 4.13 7.53 -2.69
C GLY A 213 4.33 7.08 -4.14
N VAL A 214 3.72 5.95 -4.52
CA VAL A 214 3.82 5.43 -5.89
C VAL A 214 3.10 6.34 -6.89
N PHE A 215 2.09 7.10 -6.45
CA PHE A 215 1.38 8.09 -7.28
C PHE A 215 2.19 9.37 -7.55
N VAL A 216 3.29 9.61 -6.83
CA VAL A 216 4.08 10.83 -6.99
C VAL A 216 4.67 10.94 -8.40
N ALA A 217 5.33 9.89 -8.90
CA ALA A 217 5.98 9.93 -10.22
C ALA A 217 4.99 10.12 -11.38
N PRO A 218 3.83 9.44 -11.46
CA PRO A 218 2.82 9.68 -12.50
C PRO A 218 2.30 11.11 -12.51
N PHE A 219 1.97 11.68 -11.34
CA PHE A 219 1.49 13.06 -11.23
C PHE A 219 2.57 14.08 -11.58
N TRP A 220 3.81 13.85 -11.10
CA TRP A 220 4.98 14.63 -11.46
C TRP A 220 5.22 14.67 -12.96
N MET A 221 5.19 13.52 -13.63
CA MET A 221 5.39 13.42 -15.08
C MET A 221 4.35 14.21 -15.90
N ARG A 222 3.14 14.36 -15.36
CA ARG A 222 2.02 15.04 -15.99
C ARG A 222 1.90 16.51 -15.59
N GLY A 223 2.80 17.03 -14.75
CA GLY A 223 2.79 18.41 -14.29
C GLY A 223 1.70 18.71 -13.26
N ALA A 224 1.15 17.68 -12.65
CA ALA A 224 0.17 17.79 -11.58
C ALA A 224 0.88 17.92 -10.22
N ARG A 225 0.21 18.56 -9.26
CA ARG A 225 0.75 18.89 -7.95
C ARG A 225 0.53 17.75 -6.95
N SER A 226 1.48 17.51 -6.06
CA SER A 226 1.33 16.70 -4.86
C SER A 226 1.02 17.60 -3.66
N ILE A 227 -0.12 17.37 -3.01
CA ILE A 227 -0.50 18.00 -1.75
C ILE A 227 -0.21 17.00 -0.65
N VAL A 228 0.78 17.29 0.18
CA VAL A 228 1.26 16.38 1.23
C VAL A 228 0.67 16.81 2.58
N LEU A 229 -0.17 15.97 3.17
CA LEU A 229 -0.65 16.17 4.54
C LEU A 229 0.28 15.47 5.53
N SER A 230 0.44 16.03 6.73
CA SER A 230 1.24 15.42 7.80
C SER A 230 0.67 14.07 8.27
N GLY A 231 -0.62 13.85 8.07
CA GLY A 231 -1.33 12.62 8.42
C GLY A 231 -2.77 12.65 7.96
N PHE A 232 -3.48 11.56 8.21
CA PHE A 232 -4.90 11.42 7.94
C PHE A 232 -5.70 11.75 9.20
N ASP A 233 -6.60 12.69 9.07
CA ASP A 233 -7.61 13.01 10.07
C ASP A 233 -8.99 13.02 9.38
N PRO A 234 -9.89 12.06 9.69
CA PRO A 234 -11.17 11.93 9.03
C PRO A 234 -12.07 13.16 9.23
N ASP A 235 -11.89 13.87 10.35
CA ASP A 235 -12.73 15.01 10.71
C ASP A 235 -12.45 16.25 9.86
N SER A 236 -11.22 16.48 9.45
CA SER A 236 -10.80 17.61 8.62
C SER A 236 -10.55 17.25 7.16
N TYR A 237 -10.69 15.97 6.79
CA TYR A 237 -10.23 15.49 5.50
C TYR A 237 -10.91 16.16 4.29
N LEU A 238 -12.24 16.30 4.33
CA LEU A 238 -13.00 16.96 3.24
C LEU A 238 -12.69 18.45 3.19
N ASP A 239 -12.53 19.10 4.33
CA ASP A 239 -12.13 20.52 4.39
C ASP A 239 -10.76 20.73 3.75
N GLN A 240 -9.81 19.79 3.98
CA GLN A 240 -8.50 19.81 3.33
C GLN A 240 -8.60 19.62 1.82
N ILE A 241 -9.48 18.76 1.32
CA ILE A 241 -9.75 18.60 -0.11
C ILE A 241 -10.20 19.93 -0.72
N VAL A 242 -11.18 20.58 -0.11
CA VAL A 242 -11.73 21.86 -0.57
C VAL A 242 -10.68 22.97 -0.50
N ALA A 243 -10.05 23.15 0.67
CA ALA A 243 -9.09 24.22 0.92
C ALA A 243 -7.86 24.15 0.02
N THR A 244 -7.40 22.95 -0.32
CA THR A 244 -6.23 22.75 -1.17
C THR A 244 -6.53 22.66 -2.65
N GLY A 245 -7.80 22.52 -3.02
CA GLY A 245 -8.24 22.31 -4.40
C GLY A 245 -7.78 20.97 -4.98
N ALA A 246 -7.71 19.94 -4.14
CA ALA A 246 -7.36 18.58 -4.56
C ALA A 246 -8.39 18.04 -5.56
N THR A 247 -7.90 17.38 -6.61
CA THR A 247 -8.73 16.75 -7.65
C THR A 247 -8.71 15.23 -7.57
N HIS A 248 -7.68 14.67 -6.95
CA HIS A 248 -7.47 13.23 -6.79
C HIS A 248 -7.04 12.93 -5.36
N THR A 249 -7.40 11.75 -4.89
CA THR A 249 -6.89 11.22 -3.62
C THR A 249 -6.78 9.70 -3.69
N ASN A 250 -5.88 9.14 -2.86
CA ASN A 250 -5.77 7.71 -2.64
C ASN A 250 -6.15 7.37 -1.20
N LEU A 251 -7.14 6.51 -1.03
CA LEU A 251 -7.63 6.06 0.27
C LEU A 251 -7.65 4.52 0.36
N VAL A 252 -7.26 3.99 1.49
CA VAL A 252 -7.57 2.59 1.81
C VAL A 252 -9.02 2.48 2.31
N PRO A 253 -9.68 1.33 2.19
CA PRO A 253 -11.08 1.15 2.61
C PRO A 253 -11.39 1.64 4.02
N THR A 254 -10.50 1.41 4.99
CA THR A 254 -10.68 1.90 6.37
C THR A 254 -10.71 3.43 6.46
N MET A 255 -9.85 4.12 5.72
CA MET A 255 -9.85 5.59 5.67
C MET A 255 -11.13 6.11 5.02
N LEU A 256 -11.52 5.52 3.89
CA LEU A 256 -12.78 5.89 3.22
C LEU A 256 -13.98 5.66 4.14
N GLY A 257 -14.03 4.52 4.84
CA GLY A 257 -15.08 4.23 5.81
C GLY A 257 -15.18 5.27 6.93
N MET A 258 -14.04 5.74 7.46
CA MET A 258 -14.01 6.80 8.48
C MET A 258 -14.56 8.13 7.94
N VAL A 259 -14.21 8.51 6.71
CA VAL A 259 -14.72 9.74 6.07
C VAL A 259 -16.22 9.63 5.79
N LEU A 260 -16.71 8.47 5.37
CA LEU A 260 -18.11 8.23 5.07
C LEU A 260 -18.99 8.00 6.32
N ALA A 261 -18.39 7.77 7.49
CA ALA A 261 -19.14 7.48 8.73
C ALA A 261 -19.95 8.70 9.21
N ASP A 262 -19.43 9.90 9.03
CA ASP A 262 -20.14 11.14 9.32
C ASP A 262 -20.98 11.56 8.09
N GLU A 263 -22.29 11.34 8.17
CA GLU A 263 -23.20 11.61 7.07
C GLU A 263 -23.31 13.09 6.75
N GLN A 264 -23.32 13.94 7.76
CA GLN A 264 -23.46 15.38 7.59
C GLN A 264 -22.24 15.97 6.85
N ARG A 265 -21.04 15.55 7.20
CA ARG A 265 -19.80 15.99 6.53
C ARG A 265 -19.68 15.36 5.15
N SER A 266 -19.97 14.08 5.01
CA SER A 266 -19.82 13.38 3.71
C SER A 266 -20.77 13.86 2.62
N CYS A 267 -21.88 14.51 2.98
CA CYS A 267 -22.78 15.22 2.06
C CYS A 267 -22.29 16.65 1.73
N GLY A 268 -21.23 17.15 2.37
CA GLY A 268 -20.71 18.50 2.20
C GLY A 268 -20.03 18.75 0.86
N ASP A 269 -19.49 19.97 0.72
CA ASP A 269 -18.70 20.34 -0.45
C ASP A 269 -17.44 19.48 -0.56
N ARG A 270 -17.11 19.09 -1.78
CA ARG A 270 -15.91 18.31 -2.15
C ARG A 270 -15.00 19.09 -3.09
N GLY A 271 -15.28 20.37 -3.29
CA GLY A 271 -14.50 21.25 -4.13
C GLY A 271 -14.35 20.67 -5.55
N ARG A 272 -13.11 20.44 -5.95
CA ARG A 272 -12.73 19.94 -7.27
C ARG A 272 -12.45 18.42 -7.32
N LEU A 273 -12.74 17.67 -6.26
CA LEU A 273 -12.48 16.23 -6.20
C LEU A 273 -13.26 15.49 -7.30
N ARG A 274 -12.54 14.77 -8.15
CA ARG A 274 -13.09 14.04 -9.28
C ARG A 274 -12.60 12.60 -9.40
N SER A 275 -11.66 12.19 -8.54
CA SER A 275 -11.15 10.83 -8.52
C SER A 275 -10.76 10.41 -7.10
N VAL A 276 -11.31 9.31 -6.66
CA VAL A 276 -10.95 8.61 -5.42
C VAL A 276 -10.40 7.24 -5.81
N ILE A 277 -9.10 7.08 -5.73
CA ILE A 277 -8.42 5.82 -6.04
C ILE A 277 -8.35 5.01 -4.75
N TYR A 278 -8.91 3.80 -4.75
CA TYR A 278 -8.91 2.97 -3.54
C TYR A 278 -8.46 1.53 -3.81
N GLY A 279 -7.91 0.88 -2.81
CA GLY A 279 -7.43 -0.49 -2.94
C GLY A 279 -6.60 -0.94 -1.75
N ALA A 280 -5.65 -1.85 -1.97
CA ALA A 280 -4.75 -2.43 -0.98
C ALA A 280 -5.39 -3.37 0.05
N SER A 281 -6.72 -3.34 0.21
CA SER A 281 -7.50 -4.29 1.01
C SER A 281 -8.92 -4.43 0.44
N PRO A 282 -9.68 -5.48 0.84
CA PRO A 282 -11.05 -5.65 0.41
C PRO A 282 -11.93 -4.44 0.75
N MET A 283 -12.79 -4.05 -0.19
CA MET A 283 -13.79 -3.01 -0.02
C MET A 283 -15.15 -3.65 0.28
N PRO A 284 -15.74 -3.41 1.48
CA PRO A 284 -17.11 -3.87 1.75
C PRO A 284 -18.11 -3.24 0.79
N ARG A 285 -18.95 -4.09 0.19
CA ARG A 285 -19.95 -3.63 -0.79
C ARG A 285 -20.87 -2.51 -0.26
N PRO A 286 -21.41 -2.56 0.95
CA PRO A 286 -22.24 -1.46 1.48
C PRO A 286 -21.48 -0.14 1.60
N MET A 287 -20.17 -0.19 1.82
CA MET A 287 -19.34 1.02 1.94
C MET A 287 -19.15 1.69 0.59
N ILE A 288 -18.82 0.94 -0.46
CA ILE A 288 -18.68 1.53 -1.80
C ILE A 288 -20.03 2.01 -2.36
N GLU A 289 -21.12 1.28 -2.12
CA GLU A 289 -22.48 1.71 -2.48
C GLU A 289 -22.84 3.04 -1.80
N ARG A 290 -22.51 3.21 -0.52
CA ARG A 290 -22.68 4.48 0.20
C ARG A 290 -21.80 5.58 -0.42
N GLY A 291 -20.54 5.31 -0.71
CA GLY A 291 -19.65 6.26 -1.38
C GLY A 291 -20.22 6.74 -2.71
N LEU A 292 -20.72 5.83 -3.54
CA LEU A 292 -21.33 6.13 -4.83
C LEU A 292 -22.61 6.96 -4.69
N ALA A 293 -23.45 6.65 -3.70
CA ALA A 293 -24.67 7.43 -3.43
C ALA A 293 -24.35 8.88 -3.02
N LEU A 294 -23.28 9.10 -2.23
CA LEU A 294 -22.90 10.42 -1.73
C LEU A 294 -22.05 11.22 -2.74
N TRP A 295 -21.13 10.54 -3.42
CA TRP A 295 -20.10 11.23 -4.21
C TRP A 295 -20.19 10.97 -5.71
N GLY A 296 -21.07 10.07 -6.14
CA GLY A 296 -21.20 9.69 -7.55
C GLY A 296 -20.05 8.81 -8.06
N PRO A 297 -19.94 8.63 -9.37
CA PRO A 297 -19.00 7.67 -10.00
C PRO A 297 -17.58 8.23 -10.14
N ILE A 298 -16.94 8.57 -9.02
CA ILE A 298 -15.57 9.08 -8.97
C ILE A 298 -14.56 8.07 -8.42
N PHE A 299 -15.00 6.84 -8.17
CA PHE A 299 -14.20 5.80 -7.53
C PHE A 299 -13.51 4.93 -8.57
N THR A 300 -12.22 4.70 -8.40
CA THR A 300 -11.44 3.73 -9.18
C THR A 300 -10.76 2.77 -8.20
N GLN A 301 -11.04 1.47 -8.34
CA GLN A 301 -10.39 0.46 -7.52
C GLN A 301 -9.16 -0.11 -8.22
N TYR A 302 -8.11 -0.41 -7.45
CA TYR A 302 -6.99 -1.21 -7.93
C TYR A 302 -6.73 -2.42 -7.03
N PHE A 303 -6.24 -3.48 -7.63
CA PHE A 303 -5.64 -4.62 -6.96
C PHE A 303 -4.16 -4.69 -7.31
N GLY A 304 -3.33 -4.86 -6.31
CA GLY A 304 -1.89 -5.07 -6.42
C GLY A 304 -1.28 -5.36 -5.06
N GLN A 305 -0.02 -5.68 -5.06
CA GLN A 305 0.75 -6.00 -3.86
C GLN A 305 2.14 -5.38 -3.93
N THR A 306 2.92 -5.48 -2.87
CA THR A 306 4.27 -4.90 -2.86
C THR A 306 5.17 -5.50 -3.94
N GLU A 307 4.97 -6.76 -4.28
CA GLU A 307 5.70 -7.51 -5.30
C GLU A 307 5.29 -7.14 -6.74
N ALA A 308 4.09 -6.60 -6.93
CA ALA A 308 3.58 -6.05 -8.19
C ALA A 308 2.67 -4.85 -7.85
N PRO A 309 3.26 -3.65 -7.69
CA PRO A 309 2.57 -2.50 -7.10
C PRO A 309 1.44 -1.95 -7.97
N LEU A 310 0.35 -1.64 -7.29
CA LEU A 310 -0.86 -1.00 -7.73
C LEU A 310 -1.66 -1.80 -8.76
N ALA A 311 -1.48 -1.63 -10.06
CA ALA A 311 -2.47 -2.13 -10.98
C ALA A 311 -2.11 -3.48 -11.60
N ILE A 312 -2.39 -4.58 -10.88
CA ILE A 312 -2.57 -5.93 -11.46
C ILE A 312 -3.95 -6.00 -12.12
N ALA A 313 -4.98 -5.48 -11.44
CA ALA A 313 -6.33 -5.35 -11.98
C ALA A 313 -6.95 -4.02 -11.53
N VAL A 314 -7.88 -3.49 -12.33
CA VAL A 314 -8.52 -2.20 -12.12
C VAL A 314 -10.02 -2.29 -12.40
N LEU A 315 -10.82 -1.73 -11.49
CA LEU A 315 -12.23 -1.43 -11.71
C LEU A 315 -12.37 0.09 -11.90
N ASP A 316 -12.63 0.48 -13.14
CA ASP A 316 -12.77 1.88 -13.52
C ASP A 316 -14.03 2.53 -12.92
N ALA A 317 -14.05 3.85 -12.89
CA ALA A 317 -15.13 4.62 -12.28
C ALA A 317 -16.49 4.39 -12.96
N ASP A 318 -16.51 4.27 -14.27
CA ASP A 318 -17.72 3.99 -15.06
C ASP A 318 -18.29 2.58 -14.83
N ARG A 319 -17.46 1.63 -14.39
CA ARG A 319 -17.85 0.25 -14.04
C ARG A 319 -18.43 0.13 -12.63
N HIS A 320 -18.35 1.19 -11.82
CA HIS A 320 -18.95 1.19 -10.48
C HIS A 320 -20.47 1.48 -10.50
N VAL A 321 -21.04 1.80 -11.63
CA VAL A 321 -22.46 2.19 -11.77
C VAL A 321 -23.20 1.27 -12.73
N GLY A 322 -24.53 1.22 -12.58
CA GLY A 322 -25.41 0.36 -13.36
C GLY A 322 -25.89 -0.88 -12.61
N PRO A 323 -26.94 -1.55 -13.14
CA PRO A 323 -27.57 -2.68 -12.45
C PRO A 323 -26.63 -3.86 -12.26
N ASP A 324 -25.68 -4.06 -13.18
CA ASP A 324 -24.74 -5.18 -13.19
C ASP A 324 -23.31 -4.76 -12.79
N ALA A 325 -23.17 -3.67 -12.01
CA ALA A 325 -21.88 -3.19 -11.54
C ALA A 325 -21.16 -4.25 -10.70
N PRO A 326 -19.91 -4.65 -11.07
CA PRO A 326 -19.19 -5.75 -10.40
C PRO A 326 -18.48 -5.25 -9.13
N LEU A 327 -19.19 -4.60 -8.22
CA LEU A 327 -18.65 -3.93 -7.02
C LEU A 327 -17.87 -4.84 -6.05
N GLY A 328 -18.07 -6.16 -6.14
CA GLY A 328 -17.29 -7.14 -5.37
C GLY A 328 -16.01 -7.60 -6.05
N SER A 329 -15.78 -7.22 -7.32
CA SER A 329 -14.55 -7.55 -8.05
C SER A 329 -13.45 -6.54 -7.76
N CYS A 330 -12.21 -6.89 -8.07
CA CYS A 330 -11.10 -5.94 -8.13
C CYS A 330 -10.86 -5.41 -9.55
N GLY A 331 -11.80 -5.65 -10.47
CA GLY A 331 -11.77 -5.16 -11.85
C GLY A 331 -11.24 -6.18 -12.84
N GLN A 332 -10.83 -5.69 -14.00
CA GLN A 332 -10.22 -6.48 -15.07
C GLN A 332 -8.69 -6.33 -15.02
N PRO A 333 -7.92 -7.28 -15.57
CA PRO A 333 -6.48 -7.16 -15.69
C PRO A 333 -6.05 -5.83 -16.32
N ALA A 334 -5.01 -5.22 -15.76
CA ALA A 334 -4.41 -4.01 -16.30
C ALA A 334 -3.88 -4.25 -17.73
N VAL A 335 -3.94 -3.23 -18.59
CA VAL A 335 -3.65 -3.37 -20.05
C VAL A 335 -2.22 -3.79 -20.38
N ASP A 336 -1.29 -3.64 -19.44
CA ASP A 336 0.14 -3.91 -19.58
C ASP A 336 0.61 -5.08 -18.68
N VAL A 337 -0.34 -5.88 -18.18
CA VAL A 337 -0.09 -7.00 -17.26
C VAL A 337 -0.88 -8.22 -17.70
N ASP A 338 -0.20 -9.37 -17.82
CA ASP A 338 -0.86 -10.66 -18.02
C ASP A 338 -1.28 -11.24 -16.66
N VAL A 339 -2.52 -11.67 -16.55
CA VAL A 339 -3.06 -12.30 -15.32
C VAL A 339 -3.73 -13.61 -15.70
N ARG A 340 -3.40 -14.69 -14.97
CA ARG A 340 -4.09 -15.98 -15.08
C ARG A 340 -4.31 -16.59 -13.69
N LEU A 341 -5.18 -17.56 -13.61
CA LEU A 341 -5.43 -18.35 -12.40
C LEU A 341 -4.80 -19.72 -12.55
N VAL A 342 -4.01 -20.15 -11.56
CA VAL A 342 -3.27 -21.39 -11.63
C VAL A 342 -3.57 -22.31 -10.45
N ASN A 343 -3.45 -23.62 -10.68
CA ASN A 343 -3.49 -24.65 -9.65
C ASN A 343 -2.13 -24.75 -8.91
N GLU A 344 -2.01 -25.70 -8.00
CA GLU A 344 -0.75 -25.93 -7.26
C GLU A 344 0.41 -26.32 -8.18
N ALA A 345 0.15 -27.07 -9.24
CA ALA A 345 1.17 -27.45 -10.23
C ALA A 345 1.64 -26.28 -11.10
N GLY A 346 0.89 -25.19 -11.15
CA GLY A 346 1.18 -24.01 -11.98
C GLY A 346 0.42 -24.00 -13.31
N ASP A 347 -0.44 -24.99 -13.55
CA ASP A 347 -1.27 -25.06 -14.74
C ASP A 347 -2.46 -24.11 -14.60
N GLU A 348 -2.91 -23.55 -15.70
CA GLU A 348 -4.09 -22.69 -15.74
C GLU A 348 -5.35 -23.49 -15.42
N VAL A 349 -6.19 -22.95 -14.53
CA VAL A 349 -7.48 -23.59 -14.19
C VAL A 349 -8.54 -23.29 -15.25
N MET A 350 -9.62 -24.08 -15.25
CA MET A 350 -10.73 -23.87 -16.20
C MET A 350 -11.48 -22.56 -15.88
N PRO A 351 -12.08 -21.90 -16.88
CA PRO A 351 -12.90 -20.71 -16.65
C PRO A 351 -13.99 -20.93 -15.59
N GLY A 352 -14.08 -20.01 -14.62
CA GLY A 352 -15.01 -20.08 -13.50
C GLY A 352 -14.51 -20.84 -12.28
N GLU A 353 -13.41 -21.59 -12.38
CA GLU A 353 -12.77 -22.23 -11.24
C GLU A 353 -11.95 -21.22 -10.42
N ILE A 354 -11.73 -21.57 -9.15
CA ILE A 354 -10.85 -20.81 -8.26
C ILE A 354 -9.42 -21.29 -8.46
N GLY A 355 -8.50 -20.35 -8.70
CA GLY A 355 -7.06 -20.61 -8.77
C GLY A 355 -6.27 -19.52 -8.08
N GLU A 356 -4.98 -19.75 -7.89
CA GLU A 356 -4.07 -18.74 -7.41
C GLU A 356 -3.79 -17.73 -8.53
N VAL A 357 -3.92 -16.43 -8.22
CA VAL A 357 -3.64 -15.36 -9.17
C VAL A 357 -2.15 -15.36 -9.48
N ALA A 358 -1.80 -15.54 -10.73
CA ALA A 358 -0.44 -15.39 -11.23
C ALA A 358 -0.35 -14.18 -12.17
N VAL A 359 0.71 -13.41 -12.05
CA VAL A 359 0.91 -12.14 -12.76
C VAL A 359 2.24 -12.14 -13.51
N ARG A 360 2.24 -11.62 -14.74
CA ARG A 360 3.43 -11.34 -15.53
C ARG A 360 3.35 -9.94 -16.09
N GLY A 361 4.42 -9.16 -15.95
CA GLY A 361 4.50 -7.80 -16.45
C GLY A 361 5.74 -7.08 -15.93
N ALA A 362 6.04 -5.95 -16.52
CA ALA A 362 7.22 -5.16 -16.17
C ALA A 362 7.15 -4.52 -14.77
N ILE A 363 5.99 -4.55 -14.12
CA ILE A 363 5.78 -4.06 -12.76
C ILE A 363 6.21 -5.07 -11.67
N VAL A 364 6.45 -6.33 -12.05
CA VAL A 364 6.81 -7.39 -11.10
C VAL A 364 8.21 -7.14 -10.55
N HIS A 365 8.36 -7.28 -9.24
CA HIS A 365 9.62 -7.04 -8.53
C HIS A 365 10.78 -7.93 -9.04
N ALA A 366 12.01 -7.47 -8.81
CA ALA A 366 13.22 -8.19 -9.23
C ALA A 366 13.59 -9.36 -8.29
N GLY A 367 12.83 -9.58 -7.23
CA GLY A 367 13.06 -10.60 -6.21
C GLY A 367 13.12 -10.00 -4.80
N TYR A 368 13.21 -10.85 -3.79
CA TYR A 368 13.40 -10.42 -2.41
C TYR A 368 14.88 -10.19 -2.09
N ARG A 369 15.17 -9.08 -1.43
CA ARG A 369 16.55 -8.75 -1.00
C ARG A 369 17.09 -9.79 -0.04
N ASN A 370 18.25 -10.37 -0.37
CA ASN A 370 18.96 -11.37 0.44
C ASN A 370 18.12 -12.61 0.83
N ALA A 371 17.05 -12.93 0.07
CA ALA A 371 16.15 -14.04 0.37
C ALA A 371 15.65 -14.75 -0.90
N PRO A 372 16.54 -15.25 -1.77
CA PRO A 372 16.15 -15.91 -3.02
C PRO A 372 15.32 -17.17 -2.79
N GLU A 373 15.49 -17.85 -1.67
CA GLU A 373 14.70 -19.02 -1.26
C GLU A 373 13.22 -18.72 -1.04
N LEU A 374 12.89 -17.47 -0.70
CA LEU A 374 11.51 -17.01 -0.54
C LEU A 374 10.88 -16.57 -1.88
N ASP A 375 11.70 -16.19 -2.84
CA ASP A 375 11.27 -15.75 -4.18
C ASP A 375 11.06 -16.94 -5.13
N ALA A 376 11.95 -17.92 -5.10
CA ALA A 376 11.93 -19.07 -6.02
C ALA A 376 10.56 -19.79 -6.09
N PRO A 377 9.86 -20.07 -4.97
CA PRO A 377 8.56 -20.73 -5.01
C PRO A 377 7.43 -19.88 -5.63
N LEU A 378 7.66 -18.57 -5.80
CA LEU A 378 6.69 -17.69 -6.45
C LEU A 378 6.84 -17.66 -7.97
N ARG A 379 8.00 -18.04 -8.50
CA ARG A 379 8.32 -17.95 -9.93
C ARG A 379 7.83 -19.19 -10.68
N LEU A 380 7.02 -18.98 -11.70
CA LEU A 380 6.66 -20.00 -12.65
C LEU A 380 7.62 -19.98 -13.85
N GLY A 381 7.82 -21.14 -14.48
CA GLY A 381 8.83 -21.31 -15.53
C GLY A 381 8.61 -20.46 -16.78
N ASP A 382 7.43 -19.90 -16.96
CA ASP A 382 7.04 -19.05 -18.09
C ASP A 382 7.02 -17.54 -17.77
N GLY A 383 7.63 -17.15 -16.65
CA GLY A 383 7.81 -15.76 -16.22
C GLY A 383 6.65 -15.19 -15.41
N PHE A 384 5.62 -15.97 -15.11
CA PHE A 384 4.59 -15.55 -14.17
C PHE A 384 5.08 -15.64 -12.72
N MET A 385 4.55 -14.76 -11.88
CA MET A 385 4.74 -14.78 -10.43
C MET A 385 3.41 -15.06 -9.74
N ARG A 386 3.41 -16.03 -8.81
CA ARG A 386 2.30 -16.31 -7.90
C ARG A 386 2.11 -15.17 -6.90
N THR A 387 0.89 -14.70 -6.74
CA THR A 387 0.58 -13.61 -5.80
C THR A 387 0.24 -14.08 -4.39
N ARG A 388 -0.05 -15.37 -4.23
CA ARG A 388 -0.62 -15.95 -3.02
C ARG A 388 -2.06 -15.51 -2.72
N ASP A 389 -2.69 -14.79 -3.61
CA ASP A 389 -4.10 -14.47 -3.56
C ASP A 389 -4.88 -15.45 -4.45
N LEU A 390 -5.98 -15.98 -3.93
CA LEU A 390 -6.90 -16.85 -4.68
C LEU A 390 -8.00 -16.01 -5.32
N GLY A 391 -8.36 -16.33 -6.54
CA GLY A 391 -9.39 -15.61 -7.26
C GLY A 391 -10.14 -16.45 -8.26
N ARG A 392 -11.17 -15.87 -8.84
CA ARG A 392 -11.91 -16.41 -10.00
C ARG A 392 -12.25 -15.28 -10.96
N PHE A 393 -12.32 -15.58 -12.24
CA PHE A 393 -12.88 -14.69 -13.24
C PHE A 393 -14.37 -14.98 -13.44
N ASP A 394 -15.16 -13.92 -13.66
CA ASP A 394 -16.50 -14.08 -14.22
C ASP A 394 -16.44 -14.12 -15.77
N GLU A 395 -17.58 -14.40 -16.41
CA GLU A 395 -17.71 -14.49 -17.88
C GLU A 395 -17.36 -13.17 -18.60
N ARG A 396 -17.35 -12.05 -17.89
CA ARG A 396 -16.98 -10.72 -18.41
C ARG A 396 -15.51 -10.40 -18.18
N GLY A 397 -14.73 -11.33 -17.59
CA GLY A 397 -13.30 -11.15 -17.28
C GLY A 397 -13.01 -10.28 -16.07
N PHE A 398 -13.97 -10.07 -15.15
CA PHE A 398 -13.72 -9.41 -13.89
C PHE A 398 -13.13 -10.40 -12.88
N LEU A 399 -12.05 -9.98 -12.23
CA LEU A 399 -11.35 -10.77 -11.20
C LEU A 399 -12.00 -10.54 -9.84
N TYR A 400 -12.44 -11.62 -9.21
CA TYR A 400 -12.93 -11.63 -7.82
C TYR A 400 -11.89 -12.33 -6.95
N LEU A 401 -11.32 -11.61 -6.01
CA LEU A 401 -10.44 -12.20 -5.00
C LEU A 401 -11.30 -12.93 -3.96
N VAL A 402 -10.96 -14.19 -3.74
CA VAL A 402 -11.68 -15.07 -2.81
C VAL A 402 -11.05 -15.03 -1.44
N ASP A 403 -9.72 -15.26 -1.35
CA ASP A 403 -8.93 -15.15 -0.13
C ASP A 403 -7.43 -15.27 -0.43
N ARG A 404 -6.61 -15.43 0.62
CA ARG A 404 -5.21 -15.81 0.50
C ARG A 404 -5.02 -17.30 0.69
N THR A 405 -4.06 -17.89 0.01
CA THR A 405 -3.71 -19.31 0.17
C THR A 405 -3.37 -19.67 1.63
N SER A 406 -2.78 -18.73 2.39
CA SER A 406 -2.42 -18.91 3.80
C SER A 406 -3.57 -18.78 4.80
N ASP A 407 -4.69 -18.21 4.39
CA ASP A 407 -5.82 -17.89 5.26
C ASP A 407 -7.01 -18.83 5.03
N MET A 408 -6.99 -19.62 3.96
CA MET A 408 -7.99 -20.63 3.66
C MET A 408 -8.11 -21.63 4.81
N ILE A 409 -9.34 -21.91 5.22
CA ILE A 409 -9.67 -22.84 6.31
C ILE A 409 -10.06 -24.18 5.70
N VAL A 410 -9.42 -25.28 6.13
CA VAL A 410 -9.74 -26.61 5.67
C VAL A 410 -10.52 -27.34 6.76
N THR A 411 -11.84 -27.29 6.68
CA THR A 411 -12.74 -27.91 7.68
C THR A 411 -13.39 -29.19 7.13
N GLY A 412 -13.05 -30.33 7.71
CA GLY A 412 -13.62 -31.62 7.28
C GLY A 412 -13.41 -31.95 5.80
N GLY A 413 -12.27 -31.50 5.22
CA GLY A 413 -11.95 -31.69 3.80
C GLY A 413 -12.59 -30.66 2.85
N TYR A 414 -13.32 -29.69 3.37
CA TYR A 414 -13.89 -28.59 2.59
C TYR A 414 -13.10 -27.30 2.78
N ASN A 415 -12.84 -26.62 1.68
CA ASN A 415 -12.22 -25.30 1.70
C ASN A 415 -13.27 -24.24 2.07
N VAL A 416 -12.97 -23.47 3.11
CA VAL A 416 -13.73 -22.28 3.49
C VAL A 416 -12.83 -21.07 3.34
N TYR A 417 -13.31 -20.09 2.62
CA TYR A 417 -12.60 -18.83 2.41
C TYR A 417 -13.11 -17.82 3.44
N PRO A 418 -12.27 -17.34 4.36
CA PRO A 418 -12.64 -16.38 5.39
C PRO A 418 -13.48 -15.22 4.87
N ARG A 419 -13.07 -14.65 3.74
CA ARG A 419 -13.75 -13.50 3.14
C ARG A 419 -15.22 -13.76 2.79
N GLU A 420 -15.55 -14.93 2.30
CA GLU A 420 -16.92 -15.28 1.96
C GLU A 420 -17.85 -15.22 3.19
N VAL A 421 -17.32 -15.65 4.32
CA VAL A 421 -18.04 -15.61 5.60
C VAL A 421 -18.06 -14.18 6.16
N GLU A 422 -16.95 -13.44 6.04
CA GLU A 422 -16.84 -12.03 6.43
C GLU A 422 -17.84 -11.16 5.67
N ASP A 423 -17.94 -11.31 4.36
CA ASP A 423 -18.86 -10.53 3.52
C ASP A 423 -20.33 -10.74 3.94
N VAL A 424 -20.70 -11.97 4.32
CA VAL A 424 -22.03 -12.25 4.86
C VAL A 424 -22.22 -11.62 6.25
N LEU A 425 -21.25 -11.73 7.15
CA LEU A 425 -21.32 -11.13 8.47
C LEU A 425 -21.39 -9.59 8.40
N LEU A 426 -20.63 -8.96 7.51
CA LEU A 426 -20.64 -7.50 7.29
C LEU A 426 -21.98 -7.00 6.72
N ALA A 427 -22.73 -7.85 6.02
CA ALA A 427 -24.09 -7.52 5.58
C ALA A 427 -25.12 -7.53 6.73
N HIS A 428 -24.77 -8.03 7.92
CA HIS A 428 -25.65 -8.00 9.07
C HIS A 428 -25.69 -6.58 9.70
N PRO A 429 -26.88 -6.00 9.96
CA PRO A 429 -27.00 -4.61 10.43
C PRO A 429 -26.22 -4.29 11.73
N ALA A 430 -26.06 -5.29 12.60
CA ALA A 430 -25.36 -5.15 13.88
C ALA A 430 -23.84 -5.16 13.77
N VAL A 431 -23.27 -5.62 12.65
CA VAL A 431 -21.83 -5.81 12.50
C VAL A 431 -21.16 -4.56 11.93
N ALA A 432 -20.14 -4.05 12.62
CA ALA A 432 -19.30 -2.95 12.15
C ALA A 432 -18.05 -3.46 11.43
N GLU A 433 -17.35 -4.43 12.05
CA GLU A 433 -16.17 -5.06 11.49
C GLU A 433 -16.18 -6.56 11.85
N CYS A 434 -15.57 -7.38 11.02
CA CYS A 434 -15.31 -8.77 11.37
C CYS A 434 -14.03 -9.30 10.74
N ALA A 435 -13.52 -10.38 11.32
CA ALA A 435 -12.43 -11.19 10.77
C ALA A 435 -12.73 -12.66 11.03
N VAL A 436 -12.47 -13.49 10.04
CA VAL A 436 -12.66 -14.94 10.12
C VAL A 436 -11.32 -15.64 10.01
N VAL A 437 -11.07 -16.62 10.87
CA VAL A 437 -9.82 -17.38 10.92
C VAL A 437 -10.07 -18.85 11.21
N ALA A 438 -9.08 -19.70 10.92
CA ALA A 438 -9.07 -21.09 11.34
C ALA A 438 -8.85 -21.20 12.86
N ALA A 439 -9.70 -21.94 13.53
CA ALA A 439 -9.49 -22.39 14.91
C ALA A 439 -9.27 -23.90 14.94
N PRO A 440 -8.49 -24.46 15.90
CA PRO A 440 -8.34 -25.90 16.02
C PRO A 440 -9.69 -26.54 16.43
N ASP A 441 -9.99 -27.68 15.82
CA ASP A 441 -11.20 -28.48 16.10
C ASP A 441 -10.85 -29.97 16.16
N ALA A 442 -11.28 -30.63 17.21
CA ALA A 442 -10.95 -32.05 17.44
C ALA A 442 -11.57 -33.00 16.40
N THR A 443 -12.68 -32.60 15.76
CA THR A 443 -13.40 -33.41 14.77
C THR A 443 -13.02 -33.08 13.35
N TRP A 444 -12.91 -31.78 13.06
CA TRP A 444 -12.77 -31.26 11.70
C TRP A 444 -11.34 -30.78 11.37
N VAL A 445 -10.40 -30.94 12.33
CA VAL A 445 -9.04 -30.41 12.28
C VAL A 445 -9.03 -28.88 12.40
N GLU A 446 -9.76 -28.21 11.52
CA GLU A 446 -9.99 -26.76 11.57
C GLU A 446 -11.50 -26.46 11.60
N ALA A 447 -11.85 -25.42 12.33
CA ALA A 447 -13.19 -24.85 12.36
C ALA A 447 -13.16 -23.37 12.04
N VAL A 448 -14.26 -22.88 11.50
CA VAL A 448 -14.43 -21.44 11.22
C VAL A 448 -14.67 -20.70 12.55
N ALA A 449 -13.84 -19.72 12.86
CA ALA A 449 -14.00 -18.81 14.00
C ALA A 449 -14.14 -17.38 13.49
N ALA A 450 -15.17 -16.68 13.96
CA ALA A 450 -15.44 -15.29 13.60
C ALA A 450 -15.18 -14.36 14.80
N PHE A 451 -14.40 -13.30 14.58
CA PHE A 451 -14.20 -12.20 15.51
C PHE A 451 -15.03 -11.01 15.01
N VAL A 452 -15.90 -10.47 15.85
CA VAL A 452 -16.91 -9.49 15.44
C VAL A 452 -16.86 -8.26 16.32
N VAL A 453 -16.80 -7.07 15.69
CA VAL A 453 -17.02 -5.78 16.32
C VAL A 453 -18.45 -5.35 16.00
N LEU A 454 -19.26 -5.12 17.02
CA LEU A 454 -20.64 -4.68 16.85
C LEU A 454 -20.72 -3.15 16.74
N ARG A 455 -21.75 -2.67 16.07
CA ARG A 455 -22.07 -1.24 16.06
C ARG A 455 -22.46 -0.77 17.45
N PRO A 456 -22.25 0.52 17.79
CA PRO A 456 -22.66 1.08 19.07
C PRO A 456 -24.15 0.87 19.34
N ASN A 457 -24.50 0.55 20.59
CA ASN A 457 -25.90 0.40 21.09
C ASN A 457 -26.72 -0.68 20.38
N VAL A 458 -26.07 -1.65 19.71
CA VAL A 458 -26.73 -2.79 19.10
C VAL A 458 -26.38 -4.05 19.88
N ASN A 459 -27.37 -4.89 20.13
CA ASN A 459 -27.17 -6.20 20.76
C ASN A 459 -27.66 -7.29 19.80
N VAL A 460 -26.88 -8.32 19.61
CA VAL A 460 -27.17 -9.47 18.76
C VAL A 460 -26.51 -10.70 19.39
N THR A 461 -27.18 -11.82 19.43
CA THR A 461 -26.61 -13.07 19.97
C THR A 461 -25.70 -13.75 18.94
N ASP A 462 -24.80 -14.61 19.41
CA ASP A 462 -23.95 -15.41 18.52
C ASP A 462 -24.81 -16.36 17.66
N ALA A 463 -25.89 -16.91 18.23
CA ALA A 463 -26.82 -17.75 17.50
C ALA A 463 -27.53 -17.01 16.36
N GLU A 464 -27.88 -15.74 16.54
CA GLU A 464 -28.46 -14.91 15.48
C GLU A 464 -27.46 -14.67 14.35
N LEU A 465 -26.19 -14.34 14.67
CA LEU A 465 -25.14 -14.19 13.66
C LEU A 465 -24.87 -15.50 12.91
N GLN A 466 -24.77 -16.62 13.63
CA GLN A 466 -24.63 -17.95 13.02
C GLN A 466 -25.84 -18.32 12.16
N GLY A 467 -27.06 -18.00 12.62
CA GLY A 467 -28.30 -18.18 11.86
C GLY A 467 -28.33 -17.35 10.58
N PHE A 468 -27.83 -16.11 10.66
CA PHE A 468 -27.74 -15.22 9.51
C PHE A 468 -26.77 -15.76 8.43
N VAL A 469 -25.63 -16.32 8.87
CA VAL A 469 -24.67 -16.98 7.96
C VAL A 469 -25.28 -18.27 7.39
N ARG A 470 -25.91 -19.10 8.24
CA ARG A 470 -26.51 -20.38 7.83
C ARG A 470 -27.61 -20.22 6.79
N ALA A 471 -28.34 -19.11 6.82
CA ALA A 471 -29.38 -18.81 5.84
C ALA A 471 -28.81 -18.44 4.45
N ARG A 472 -27.49 -18.18 4.34
CA ARG A 472 -26.84 -17.67 3.12
C ARG A 472 -25.69 -18.51 2.62
N LEU A 473 -25.04 -19.29 3.48
CA LEU A 473 -23.91 -20.14 3.14
C LEU A 473 -24.14 -21.59 3.58
N ALA A 474 -23.36 -22.51 3.00
CA ALA A 474 -23.37 -23.91 3.36
C ALA A 474 -23.04 -24.12 4.86
N ALA A 475 -23.59 -25.16 5.46
CA ALA A 475 -23.51 -25.43 6.90
C ALA A 475 -22.07 -25.51 7.43
N TYR A 476 -21.12 -26.05 6.64
CA TYR A 476 -19.71 -26.16 7.03
C TYR A 476 -18.97 -24.83 7.06
N LYS A 477 -19.52 -23.77 6.42
CA LYS A 477 -18.99 -22.39 6.41
C LYS A 477 -19.48 -21.56 7.61
N VAL A 478 -20.48 -22.05 8.35
CA VAL A 478 -21.01 -21.33 9.51
C VAL A 478 -19.96 -21.30 10.63
N PRO A 479 -19.62 -20.12 11.18
CA PRO A 479 -18.70 -20.05 12.28
C PRO A 479 -19.17 -20.90 13.46
N LYS A 480 -18.31 -21.82 13.92
CA LYS A 480 -18.57 -22.59 15.14
C LYS A 480 -18.32 -21.80 16.41
N ARG A 481 -17.45 -20.79 16.29
CA ARG A 481 -17.09 -19.87 17.37
C ARG A 481 -17.28 -18.44 16.89
N VAL A 482 -17.96 -17.64 17.70
CA VAL A 482 -18.10 -16.18 17.50
C VAL A 482 -17.53 -15.48 18.72
N GLU A 483 -16.55 -14.63 18.52
CA GLU A 483 -15.94 -13.83 19.59
C GLU A 483 -16.20 -12.36 19.35
N ARG A 484 -16.62 -11.66 20.39
CA ARG A 484 -16.87 -10.22 20.36
C ARG A 484 -15.63 -9.47 20.79
N CYS A 485 -15.25 -8.51 19.98
CA CYS A 485 -14.09 -7.66 20.22
C CYS A 485 -14.52 -6.19 20.28
N ALA A 486 -13.83 -5.39 21.08
CA ALA A 486 -13.99 -3.94 21.03
C ALA A 486 -13.37 -3.37 19.76
N THR A 487 -12.25 -3.95 19.32
CA THR A 487 -11.53 -3.59 18.07
C THR A 487 -10.84 -4.83 17.52
N LEU A 488 -10.59 -4.86 16.22
CA LEU A 488 -9.74 -5.87 15.58
C LEU A 488 -8.29 -5.40 15.49
N PRO A 489 -7.30 -6.30 15.64
CA PRO A 489 -5.89 -5.96 15.45
C PRO A 489 -5.64 -5.56 14.00
N LYS A 490 -4.99 -4.42 13.80
CA LYS A 490 -4.70 -3.87 12.47
C LYS A 490 -3.21 -3.57 12.31
N SER A 491 -2.71 -3.75 11.10
CA SER A 491 -1.36 -3.32 10.73
C SER A 491 -1.25 -1.79 10.74
N ALA A 492 -0.02 -1.28 10.65
CA ALA A 492 0.26 0.15 10.54
C ALA A 492 -0.40 0.84 9.33
N VAL A 493 -0.83 0.06 8.34
CA VAL A 493 -1.55 0.54 7.14
C VAL A 493 -3.06 0.21 7.19
N GLY A 494 -3.59 -0.18 8.36
CA GLY A 494 -5.02 -0.39 8.59
C GLY A 494 -5.57 -1.76 8.13
N LYS A 495 -4.72 -2.71 7.70
CA LYS A 495 -5.16 -4.08 7.36
C LYS A 495 -5.37 -4.91 8.61
N ILE A 496 -6.45 -5.69 8.66
CA ILE A 496 -6.70 -6.66 9.74
C ILE A 496 -5.59 -7.71 9.77
N LEU A 497 -5.02 -7.92 10.95
CA LEU A 497 -3.98 -8.92 11.20
C LEU A 497 -4.61 -10.23 11.65
N ARG A 498 -5.15 -11.04 10.72
CA ARG A 498 -5.80 -12.32 11.02
C ARG A 498 -4.90 -13.26 11.82
N ARG A 499 -3.60 -13.22 11.60
CA ARG A 499 -2.63 -14.02 12.35
C ARG A 499 -2.67 -13.69 13.85
N ALA A 500 -2.78 -12.44 14.24
CA ALA A 500 -2.88 -12.04 15.65
C ALA A 500 -4.15 -12.54 16.33
N LEU A 501 -5.20 -12.87 15.55
CA LEU A 501 -6.42 -13.51 16.03
C LEU A 501 -6.31 -15.04 16.03
N ARG A 502 -5.65 -15.61 15.01
CA ARG A 502 -5.52 -17.05 14.83
C ARG A 502 -4.51 -17.69 15.79
N ASP A 503 -3.29 -17.14 15.88
CA ASP A 503 -2.18 -17.78 16.60
C ASP A 503 -2.47 -18.05 18.07
N PRO A 504 -3.17 -17.19 18.84
CA PRO A 504 -3.61 -17.50 20.19
C PRO A 504 -4.55 -18.72 20.30
N LEU A 505 -5.41 -18.94 19.29
CA LEU A 505 -6.30 -20.10 19.26
C LEU A 505 -5.53 -21.42 19.12
N TRP A 506 -4.36 -21.37 18.50
CA TRP A 506 -3.48 -22.51 18.26
C TRP A 506 -2.38 -22.67 19.31
N GLY A 507 -2.42 -21.90 20.41
CA GLY A 507 -1.37 -21.92 21.45
C GLY A 507 0.00 -21.46 20.93
N ARG A 508 0.02 -20.65 19.89
CA ARG A 508 1.20 -20.05 19.27
C ARG A 508 1.22 -18.56 19.57
N GLY A 509 1.33 -18.21 20.84
CA GLY A 509 1.38 -16.82 21.30
C GLY A 509 2.76 -16.41 21.73
#